data_1ffbc88ef3fb8e5b4742da659acddc7a
#
_entry.id   1ffbc88ef3fb8e5b4742da659acddc7a
#
_cell.length_a   1.000
_cell.length_b   1.000
_cell.length_c   1.000
_cell.angle_alpha   90.00
_cell.angle_beta   90.00
_cell.angle_gamma   90.00
#
_symmetry.space_group_name_H-M   'P 1'
#
loop_
_entity.id
_entity.type
_entity.pdbx_description
1 polymer ?
#
loop_
_entity_poly.entity_id
_entity_poly.type
_entity_poly.pdbx_seq_one_letter_code
_entity_poly.pdbx_strand_id
1 'polypeptide(L)'
;MPKKNKLEKYFEENNGMLERFTINTKITNRIIGFIICSVCYPLLTLSKRYNTIYSDEVNTTNAISYIQIIMICCYIIAGMGFLYLALELIIPTKINVLVKKIKFSAKKTIFNVLDWLLIVPICCNIAIFMYSYLFIVNQISGTSMMPTIENNESVFVSYLDKVDRFDVVIAKITPEDNFAVTSNQYYIKRVIGLPGDTVTWNWSTSTLRINGQIVDETYFPTNYLNEEREKEKVGLSKENINKIAKSEGFDGEFQYKKYNKNTGNYEIETVTIIPEGYYFIMGDNRNIGGSKDSRVIGLVPSKNIIGVAKYHVIGIIPWGKIASQKDELK
;
A
#
# COMPACT_ATOMS: atom_id res chain seq x y z
N MET A 1 -59.35 14.25 10.67
CA MET A 1 -57.99 14.81 10.80
C MET A 1 -58.02 15.91 11.84
N PRO A 2 -57.24 15.89 12.90
CA PRO A 2 -57.24 16.96 13.89
C PRO A 2 -56.77 18.27 13.25
N LYS A 3 -57.50 19.37 13.53
CA LYS A 3 -57.13 20.70 13.05
C LYS A 3 -55.82 21.12 13.69
N LYS A 4 -54.75 21.26 12.87
CA LYS A 4 -53.44 21.75 13.32
C LYS A 4 -53.60 23.11 14.02
N ASN A 5 -52.91 23.27 15.14
CA ASN A 5 -52.93 24.49 15.95
C ASN A 5 -52.33 25.66 15.14
N LYS A 6 -52.81 26.89 15.34
CA LYS A 6 -52.36 28.09 14.63
C LYS A 6 -50.83 28.31 14.70
N LEU A 7 -50.20 27.89 15.80
CA LEU A 7 -48.76 27.91 16.02
C LEU A 7 -48.01 26.87 15.13
N GLU A 8 -48.52 25.65 15.00
CA GLU A 8 -47.92 24.62 14.14
C GLU A 8 -47.97 25.06 12.67
N LYS A 9 -49.08 25.66 12.23
CA LYS A 9 -49.19 26.18 10.88
C LYS A 9 -48.24 27.36 10.62
N TYR A 10 -48.05 28.24 11.59
CA TYR A 10 -47.08 29.35 11.51
C TYR A 10 -45.63 28.84 11.43
N PHE A 11 -45.24 27.85 12.24
CA PHE A 11 -43.90 27.22 12.19
C PHE A 11 -43.68 26.47 10.88
N GLU A 12 -44.67 25.74 10.36
CA GLU A 12 -44.55 25.06 9.06
C GLU A 12 -44.42 26.06 7.90
N GLU A 13 -45.18 27.17 7.90
CA GLU A 13 -45.06 28.23 6.90
C GLU A 13 -43.72 28.95 6.97
N ASN A 14 -43.20 29.25 8.17
CA ASN A 14 -41.90 29.89 8.34
C ASN A 14 -40.74 28.96 7.99
N ASN A 15 -40.83 27.69 8.37
CA ASN A 15 -39.83 26.68 7.96
C ASN A 15 -39.84 26.50 6.44
N GLY A 16 -41.02 26.48 5.81
CA GLY A 16 -41.13 26.41 4.36
C GLY A 16 -40.59 27.65 3.64
N MET A 17 -40.72 28.85 4.20
CA MET A 17 -40.10 30.06 3.68
C MET A 17 -38.57 30.01 3.85
N LEU A 18 -38.06 29.63 5.01
CA LEU A 18 -36.64 29.50 5.29
C LEU A 18 -36.01 28.46 4.36
N GLU A 19 -36.66 27.33 4.11
CA GLU A 19 -36.20 26.30 3.18
C GLU A 19 -36.12 26.84 1.74
N ARG A 20 -37.10 27.67 1.30
CA ARG A 20 -37.07 28.30 -0.03
C ARG A 20 -35.92 29.29 -0.18
N PHE A 21 -35.59 30.06 0.88
CA PHE A 21 -34.47 30.99 0.85
C PHE A 21 -33.11 30.28 0.84
N THR A 22 -32.98 29.17 1.57
CA THR A 22 -31.68 28.44 1.72
C THR A 22 -31.39 27.43 0.62
N ILE A 23 -32.36 27.05 -0.22
CA ILE A 23 -32.20 25.97 -1.19
C ILE A 23 -31.09 26.26 -2.21
N ASN A 24 -30.95 27.47 -2.69
CA ASN A 24 -29.90 27.84 -3.63
C ASN A 24 -28.56 27.71 -2.98
N THR A 25 -28.35 28.19 -1.74
CA THR A 25 -27.11 28.05 -0.98
C THR A 25 -26.78 26.58 -0.74
N LYS A 26 -27.78 25.75 -0.45
CA LYS A 26 -27.58 24.30 -0.30
C LYS A 26 -27.09 23.64 -1.59
N ILE A 27 -27.67 23.96 -2.74
CA ILE A 27 -27.24 23.49 -4.06
C ILE A 27 -25.81 23.94 -4.34
N THR A 28 -25.52 25.24 -4.15
CA THR A 28 -24.19 25.80 -4.33
C THR A 28 -23.12 25.06 -3.48
N ASN A 29 -23.41 24.79 -2.21
CA ASN A 29 -22.50 24.06 -1.33
C ASN A 29 -22.23 22.62 -1.83
N ARG A 30 -23.21 21.94 -2.44
CA ARG A 30 -22.99 20.60 -3.03
C ARG A 30 -22.13 20.67 -4.29
N ILE A 31 -22.34 21.69 -5.14
CA ILE A 31 -21.49 21.96 -6.31
C ILE A 31 -20.05 22.22 -5.88
N ILE A 32 -19.84 23.04 -4.86
CA ILE A 32 -18.49 23.29 -4.29
C ILE A 32 -17.87 21.98 -3.78
N GLY A 33 -18.65 21.11 -3.13
CA GLY A 33 -18.21 19.79 -2.72
C GLY A 33 -17.68 18.93 -3.88
N PHE A 34 -18.38 18.89 -5.02
CA PHE A 34 -17.91 18.21 -6.24
C PHE A 34 -16.62 18.81 -6.77
N ILE A 35 -16.51 20.15 -6.78
CA ILE A 35 -15.28 20.84 -7.22
C ILE A 35 -14.11 20.47 -6.30
N ILE A 36 -14.29 20.48 -4.98
CA ILE A 36 -13.27 20.07 -4.02
C ILE A 36 -12.84 18.63 -4.26
N CYS A 37 -13.77 17.67 -4.37
CA CYS A 37 -13.45 16.28 -4.66
C CYS A 37 -12.67 16.13 -5.97
N SER A 38 -13.03 16.90 -7.00
CA SER A 38 -12.38 16.90 -8.30
C SER A 38 -10.94 17.43 -8.25
N VAL A 39 -10.63 18.37 -7.36
CA VAL A 39 -9.28 18.87 -7.13
C VAL A 39 -8.47 17.92 -6.24
N CYS A 40 -9.08 17.35 -5.21
CA CYS A 40 -8.39 16.43 -4.30
C CYS A 40 -7.90 15.16 -5.00
N TYR A 41 -8.71 14.60 -5.91
CA TYR A 41 -8.36 13.38 -6.62
C TYR A 41 -7.02 13.45 -7.38
N PRO A 42 -6.77 14.42 -8.29
CA PRO A 42 -5.47 14.51 -8.97
C PRO A 42 -4.32 14.81 -8.00
N LEU A 43 -4.54 15.57 -6.93
CA LEU A 43 -3.51 15.81 -5.92
C LEU A 43 -3.08 14.50 -5.22
N LEU A 44 -4.03 13.62 -4.92
CA LEU A 44 -3.75 12.31 -4.35
C LEU A 44 -3.02 11.39 -5.34
N THR A 45 -3.45 11.39 -6.62
CA THR A 45 -2.87 10.54 -7.67
C THR A 45 -1.52 11.02 -8.19
N LEU A 46 -1.22 12.31 -8.10
CA LEU A 46 0.10 12.89 -8.41
C LEU A 46 1.15 12.58 -7.33
N SER A 47 0.74 12.03 -6.19
CA SER A 47 1.68 11.67 -5.15
C SER A 47 2.70 10.65 -5.68
N LYS A 48 3.99 10.86 -5.37
CA LYS A 48 5.07 9.94 -5.78
C LYS A 48 4.79 8.50 -5.34
N ARG A 49 4.11 8.34 -4.22
CA ARG A 49 3.76 7.04 -3.64
C ARG A 49 2.66 6.32 -4.43
N TYR A 50 1.64 7.04 -4.89
CA TYR A 50 0.63 6.49 -5.78
C TYR A 50 1.26 5.96 -7.07
N ASN A 51 2.10 6.76 -7.72
CA ASN A 51 2.78 6.35 -8.95
C ASN A 51 3.73 5.16 -8.74
N THR A 52 4.41 5.07 -7.60
CA THR A 52 5.28 3.93 -7.30
C THR A 52 4.52 2.62 -7.15
N ILE A 53 3.31 2.67 -6.61
CA ILE A 53 2.48 1.47 -6.35
C ILE A 53 1.72 1.03 -7.61
N TYR A 54 1.27 1.99 -8.44
CA TYR A 54 0.36 1.74 -9.55
C TYR A 54 1.00 1.79 -10.94
N SER A 55 2.23 2.28 -11.09
CA SER A 55 2.92 2.33 -12.38
C SER A 55 3.49 1.00 -12.85
N ASP A 56 3.71 0.07 -11.92
CA ASP A 56 4.27 -1.24 -12.23
C ASP A 56 3.14 -2.28 -12.07
N GLU A 57 2.58 -2.74 -13.17
CA GLU A 57 1.66 -3.87 -13.46
C GLU A 57 1.20 -4.81 -12.32
N VAL A 58 1.11 -4.33 -11.09
CA VAL A 58 0.53 -5.10 -10.00
C VAL A 58 -1.00 -5.11 -10.21
N ASN A 59 -1.60 -6.28 -10.25
CA ASN A 59 -3.00 -6.65 -10.55
C ASN A 59 -4.13 -5.86 -9.83
N THR A 60 -3.97 -4.55 -9.64
CA THR A 60 -4.98 -3.64 -9.08
C THR A 60 -5.89 -3.03 -10.15
N THR A 61 -5.73 -3.46 -11.41
CA THR A 61 -6.25 -2.78 -12.61
C THR A 61 -7.76 -2.53 -12.61
N ASN A 62 -8.56 -3.48 -12.13
CA ASN A 62 -10.02 -3.34 -12.25
C ASN A 62 -10.62 -2.31 -11.27
N ALA A 63 -10.26 -2.36 -9.98
CA ALA A 63 -10.83 -1.45 -8.98
C ALA A 63 -10.44 0.02 -9.26
N ILE A 64 -9.20 0.26 -9.68
CA ILE A 64 -8.71 1.60 -10.02
C ILE A 64 -9.41 2.13 -11.26
N SER A 65 -9.62 1.30 -12.29
CA SER A 65 -10.35 1.69 -13.49
C SER A 65 -11.78 2.13 -13.18
N TYR A 66 -12.48 1.44 -12.27
CA TYR A 66 -13.82 1.86 -11.82
C TYR A 66 -13.79 3.21 -11.07
N ILE A 67 -12.82 3.41 -10.19
CA ILE A 67 -12.65 4.68 -9.49
C ILE A 67 -12.37 5.82 -10.48
N GLN A 68 -11.52 5.60 -11.49
CA GLN A 68 -11.24 6.58 -12.54
C GLN A 68 -12.51 6.97 -13.31
N ILE A 69 -13.34 6.00 -13.71
CA ILE A 69 -14.61 6.25 -14.40
C ILE A 69 -15.54 7.09 -13.51
N ILE A 70 -15.69 6.73 -12.24
CA ILE A 70 -16.51 7.48 -11.27
C ILE A 70 -15.99 8.93 -11.15
N MET A 71 -14.68 9.11 -11.08
CA MET A 71 -14.10 10.45 -10.97
C MET A 71 -14.24 11.26 -12.24
N ILE A 72 -14.24 10.66 -13.44
CA ILE A 72 -14.58 11.35 -14.70
C ILE A 72 -16.02 11.89 -14.64
N CYS A 73 -16.97 11.09 -14.19
CA CYS A 73 -18.35 11.57 -13.98
C CYS A 73 -18.39 12.72 -12.98
N CYS A 74 -17.60 12.66 -11.90
CA CYS A 74 -17.47 13.73 -10.92
C CYS A 74 -16.92 15.03 -11.56
N TYR A 75 -15.92 14.95 -12.44
CA TYR A 75 -15.39 16.10 -13.18
C TYR A 75 -16.45 16.75 -14.08
N ILE A 76 -17.27 15.95 -14.76
CA ILE A 76 -18.35 16.46 -15.61
C ILE A 76 -19.37 17.23 -14.77
N ILE A 77 -19.80 16.67 -13.63
CA ILE A 77 -20.73 17.33 -12.70
C ILE A 77 -20.12 18.62 -12.13
N ALA A 78 -18.86 18.58 -11.72
CA ALA A 78 -18.13 19.74 -11.21
C ALA A 78 -18.00 20.84 -12.27
N GLY A 79 -17.67 20.47 -13.52
CA GLY A 79 -17.57 21.40 -14.65
C GLY A 79 -18.90 22.07 -14.99
N MET A 80 -19.98 21.29 -15.05
CA MET A 80 -21.33 21.84 -15.26
C MET A 80 -21.76 22.75 -14.10
N GLY A 81 -21.44 22.34 -12.87
CA GLY A 81 -21.71 23.14 -11.67
C GLY A 81 -20.90 24.44 -11.65
N PHE A 82 -19.63 24.39 -12.01
CA PHE A 82 -18.78 25.58 -12.14
C PHE A 82 -19.32 26.55 -13.19
N LEU A 83 -19.71 26.02 -14.37
CA LEU A 83 -20.34 26.81 -15.42
C LEU A 83 -21.63 27.47 -14.92
N TYR A 84 -22.47 26.73 -14.19
CA TYR A 84 -23.67 27.27 -13.57
C TYR A 84 -23.36 28.44 -12.62
N LEU A 85 -22.39 28.28 -11.72
CA LEU A 85 -21.97 29.33 -10.79
C LEU A 85 -21.35 30.51 -11.50
N ALA A 86 -20.53 30.31 -12.53
CA ALA A 86 -19.93 31.36 -13.33
C ALA A 86 -20.99 32.17 -14.09
N LEU A 87 -21.99 31.48 -14.67
CA LEU A 87 -23.12 32.15 -15.33
C LEU A 87 -23.95 32.97 -14.33
N GLU A 88 -24.14 32.46 -13.09
CA GLU A 88 -24.85 33.17 -12.04
C GLU A 88 -24.16 34.48 -11.61
N LEU A 89 -22.79 34.48 -11.66
CA LEU A 89 -21.97 35.65 -11.33
C LEU A 89 -21.85 36.68 -12.49
N ILE A 90 -21.74 36.19 -13.74
CA ILE A 90 -21.43 37.05 -14.91
C ILE A 90 -22.68 37.63 -15.53
N ILE A 91 -23.81 36.93 -15.50
CA ILE A 91 -25.03 37.39 -16.17
C ILE A 91 -25.81 38.36 -15.28
N PRO A 92 -26.01 39.60 -15.75
CA PRO A 92 -26.81 40.60 -14.98
C PRO A 92 -28.19 40.09 -14.64
N THR A 93 -28.70 40.51 -13.51
CA THR A 93 -29.96 40.09 -12.86
C THR A 93 -31.20 40.02 -13.77
N LYS A 94 -31.19 40.64 -14.96
CA LYS A 94 -32.31 40.61 -15.92
C LYS A 94 -32.42 39.28 -16.70
N ILE A 95 -31.37 38.52 -16.91
CA ILE A 95 -31.35 37.22 -17.62
C ILE A 95 -31.49 36.05 -16.63
N ASN A 96 -31.28 36.26 -15.34
CA ASN A 96 -31.54 35.29 -14.26
C ASN A 96 -33.01 34.80 -14.16
N VAL A 97 -33.86 35.24 -15.09
CA VAL A 97 -35.26 34.83 -15.20
C VAL A 97 -35.40 33.32 -15.43
N LEU A 98 -34.43 32.67 -16.14
CA LEU A 98 -34.50 31.24 -16.40
C LEU A 98 -34.25 30.42 -15.12
N VAL A 99 -33.24 30.79 -14.33
CA VAL A 99 -32.91 30.10 -13.06
C VAL A 99 -33.95 30.40 -11.99
N LYS A 100 -34.52 31.63 -11.97
CA LYS A 100 -35.64 32.00 -11.07
C LYS A 100 -36.95 31.30 -11.42
N LYS A 101 -37.12 30.85 -12.67
CA LYS A 101 -38.34 30.15 -13.12
C LYS A 101 -38.37 28.67 -12.73
N ILE A 102 -37.27 28.10 -12.27
CA ILE A 102 -37.24 26.69 -11.81
C ILE A 102 -38.12 26.60 -10.54
N LYS A 103 -39.14 25.74 -10.61
CA LYS A 103 -40.05 25.51 -9.47
C LYS A 103 -39.25 25.01 -8.26
N PHE A 104 -39.63 25.44 -7.05
CA PHE A 104 -39.00 25.02 -5.80
C PHE A 104 -38.92 23.50 -5.65
N SER A 105 -39.96 22.77 -6.08
CA SER A 105 -39.95 21.30 -6.10
C SER A 105 -38.80 20.72 -6.92
N ALA A 106 -38.54 21.27 -8.11
CA ALA A 106 -37.42 20.84 -8.95
C ALA A 106 -36.06 21.15 -8.30
N LYS A 107 -35.90 22.32 -7.66
CA LYS A 107 -34.70 22.67 -6.92
C LYS A 107 -34.44 21.70 -5.75
N LYS A 108 -35.49 21.31 -5.04
CA LYS A 108 -35.40 20.32 -3.96
C LYS A 108 -34.98 18.94 -4.49
N THR A 109 -35.53 18.53 -5.63
CA THR A 109 -35.11 17.28 -6.29
C THR A 109 -33.63 17.35 -6.71
N ILE A 110 -33.18 18.44 -7.34
CA ILE A 110 -31.80 18.65 -7.74
C ILE A 110 -30.87 18.57 -6.51
N PHE A 111 -31.22 19.26 -5.43
CA PHE A 111 -30.45 19.20 -4.18
C PHE A 111 -30.34 17.78 -3.65
N ASN A 112 -31.45 17.05 -3.55
CA ASN A 112 -31.43 15.67 -3.05
C ASN A 112 -30.57 14.75 -3.93
N VAL A 113 -30.66 14.88 -5.26
CA VAL A 113 -29.85 14.09 -6.19
C VAL A 113 -28.36 14.42 -6.01
N LEU A 114 -27.99 15.70 -5.96
CA LEU A 114 -26.60 16.12 -5.75
C LEU A 114 -26.06 15.67 -4.38
N ASP A 115 -26.89 15.70 -3.35
CA ASP A 115 -26.54 15.29 -2.00
C ASP A 115 -26.18 13.80 -1.96
N TRP A 116 -26.98 12.95 -2.55
CA TRP A 116 -26.72 11.53 -2.68
C TRP A 116 -25.50 11.23 -3.55
N LEU A 117 -25.39 11.87 -4.72
CA LEU A 117 -24.29 11.66 -5.64
C LEU A 117 -22.94 12.11 -5.07
N LEU A 118 -22.90 13.11 -4.20
CA LEU A 118 -21.66 13.63 -3.59
C LEU A 118 -20.99 12.62 -2.65
N ILE A 119 -21.75 11.70 -2.05
CA ILE A 119 -21.21 10.67 -1.17
C ILE A 119 -20.18 9.80 -1.92
N VAL A 120 -20.46 9.45 -3.16
CA VAL A 120 -19.62 8.56 -3.96
C VAL A 120 -18.20 9.11 -4.18
N PRO A 121 -17.99 10.32 -4.72
CA PRO A 121 -16.63 10.86 -4.90
C PRO A 121 -15.91 11.12 -3.57
N ILE A 122 -16.62 11.43 -2.48
CA ILE A 122 -16.01 11.52 -1.16
C ILE A 122 -15.44 10.15 -0.75
N CYS A 123 -16.24 9.09 -0.84
CA CYS A 123 -15.77 7.73 -0.53
C CYS A 123 -14.60 7.31 -1.41
N CYS A 124 -14.62 7.64 -2.71
CA CYS A 124 -13.51 7.36 -3.62
C CYS A 124 -12.22 8.08 -3.21
N ASN A 125 -12.29 9.36 -2.87
CA ASN A 125 -11.11 10.11 -2.40
C ASN A 125 -10.57 9.54 -1.08
N ILE A 126 -11.44 9.18 -0.14
CA ILE A 126 -11.03 8.53 1.13
C ILE A 126 -10.36 7.19 0.83
N ALA A 127 -10.94 6.35 -0.03
CA ALA A 127 -10.36 5.07 -0.39
C ALA A 127 -8.96 5.24 -1.00
N ILE A 128 -8.80 6.14 -1.97
CA ILE A 128 -7.49 6.42 -2.58
C ILE A 128 -6.49 6.93 -1.55
N PHE A 129 -6.92 7.84 -0.66
CA PHE A 129 -6.07 8.32 0.42
C PHE A 129 -5.59 7.16 1.30
N MET A 130 -6.50 6.27 1.73
CA MET A 130 -6.14 5.11 2.55
C MET A 130 -5.14 4.20 1.84
N TYR A 131 -5.42 3.83 0.59
CA TYR A 131 -4.52 2.99 -0.22
C TYR A 131 -3.18 3.65 -0.54
N SER A 132 -3.12 4.97 -0.68
CA SER A 132 -1.88 5.69 -1.01
C SER A 132 -1.00 5.96 0.21
N TYR A 133 -1.58 6.12 1.39
CA TYR A 133 -0.85 6.63 2.55
C TYR A 133 -0.87 5.73 3.79
N LEU A 134 -1.88 4.86 3.93
CA LEU A 134 -2.02 4.05 5.15
C LEU A 134 -1.65 2.60 4.93
N PHE A 135 -2.21 1.94 3.92
CA PHE A 135 -2.01 0.52 3.68
C PHE A 135 -2.34 0.11 2.25
N ILE A 136 -1.90 -1.09 1.89
CA ILE A 136 -2.31 -1.79 0.67
C ILE A 136 -2.60 -3.25 0.98
N VAL A 137 -3.48 -3.86 0.19
CA VAL A 137 -3.68 -5.32 0.16
C VAL A 137 -3.11 -5.84 -1.14
N ASN A 138 -2.11 -6.72 -1.04
CA ASN A 138 -1.44 -7.31 -2.20
C ASN A 138 -1.61 -8.83 -2.21
N GLN A 139 -1.90 -9.37 -3.38
CA GLN A 139 -1.80 -10.81 -3.62
C GLN A 139 -0.35 -11.18 -3.91
N ILE A 140 0.14 -12.20 -3.21
CA ILE A 140 1.52 -12.64 -3.29
C ILE A 140 1.65 -13.71 -4.36
N SER A 141 2.55 -13.49 -5.33
CA SER A 141 2.92 -14.47 -6.33
C SER A 141 4.27 -15.10 -6.00
N GLY A 142 4.32 -16.42 -5.98
CA GLY A 142 5.53 -17.20 -5.70
C GLY A 142 5.52 -17.88 -4.33
N THR A 143 6.51 -18.75 -4.15
CA THR A 143 6.62 -19.65 -3.00
C THR A 143 7.72 -19.25 -2.02
N SER A 144 8.34 -18.08 -2.21
CA SER A 144 9.54 -17.68 -1.47
C SER A 144 9.32 -17.40 0.02
N MET A 145 8.05 -17.27 0.45
CA MET A 145 7.67 -17.05 1.85
C MET A 145 6.97 -18.27 2.49
N MET A 146 6.90 -19.40 1.80
CA MET A 146 6.41 -20.63 2.41
C MET A 146 7.31 -21.06 3.58
N PRO A 147 6.76 -21.58 4.66
CA PRO A 147 5.35 -21.92 4.90
C PRO A 147 4.52 -20.74 5.43
N THR A 148 5.11 -19.58 5.71
CA THR A 148 4.44 -18.46 6.38
C THR A 148 3.36 -17.83 5.51
N ILE A 149 3.62 -17.67 4.21
CA ILE A 149 2.68 -17.11 3.24
C ILE A 149 2.66 -18.02 2.02
N GLU A 150 1.47 -18.45 1.64
CA GLU A 150 1.28 -19.33 0.49
C GLU A 150 1.22 -18.54 -0.83
N ASN A 151 1.44 -19.28 -1.93
CA ASN A 151 1.28 -18.69 -3.26
C ASN A 151 -0.18 -18.28 -3.51
N ASN A 152 -0.38 -17.10 -4.12
CA ASN A 152 -1.68 -16.47 -4.35
C ASN A 152 -2.43 -16.01 -3.09
N GLU A 153 -1.82 -16.09 -1.94
CA GLU A 153 -2.38 -15.53 -0.72
C GLU A 153 -2.32 -14.00 -0.72
N SER A 154 -3.32 -13.35 -0.11
CA SER A 154 -3.37 -11.90 0.02
C SER A 154 -2.92 -11.45 1.39
N VAL A 155 -2.13 -10.38 1.44
CA VAL A 155 -1.59 -9.81 2.68
C VAL A 155 -1.91 -8.32 2.80
N PHE A 156 -2.21 -7.90 4.04
CA PHE A 156 -2.36 -6.49 4.41
C PHE A 156 -1.01 -5.91 4.77
N VAL A 157 -0.61 -4.85 4.08
CA VAL A 157 0.68 -4.18 4.23
C VAL A 157 0.46 -2.77 4.75
N SER A 158 1.00 -2.48 5.91
CA SER A 158 0.95 -1.15 6.53
C SER A 158 2.15 -0.31 6.09
N TYR A 159 1.89 0.96 5.75
CA TYR A 159 2.94 1.95 5.45
C TYR A 159 3.41 2.74 6.67
N LEU A 160 2.67 2.65 7.77
CA LEU A 160 2.89 3.45 8.98
C LEU A 160 3.82 2.78 9.98
N ASP A 161 3.94 1.44 9.87
CA ASP A 161 4.77 0.68 10.79
C ASP A 161 6.25 0.90 10.50
N LYS A 162 7.03 1.05 11.57
CA LYS A 162 8.48 0.97 11.49
C LYS A 162 8.89 -0.47 11.23
N VAL A 163 9.95 -0.63 10.48
CA VAL A 163 10.52 -1.94 10.18
C VAL A 163 11.34 -2.40 11.37
N ASP A 164 10.96 -3.54 11.93
CA ASP A 164 11.69 -4.21 13.00
C ASP A 164 12.25 -5.55 12.52
N ARG A 165 13.17 -6.15 13.29
CA ARG A 165 13.69 -7.47 13.02
C ARG A 165 12.57 -8.51 13.02
N PHE A 166 12.65 -9.45 12.09
CA PHE A 166 11.67 -10.51 11.81
C PHE A 166 10.32 -10.04 11.27
N ASP A 167 10.13 -8.76 10.99
CA ASP A 167 9.00 -8.29 10.22
C ASP A 167 9.06 -8.79 8.77
N VAL A 168 7.90 -9.12 8.22
CA VAL A 168 7.77 -9.40 6.79
C VAL A 168 7.49 -8.08 6.07
N VAL A 169 8.30 -7.77 5.06
CA VAL A 169 8.24 -6.50 4.33
C VAL A 169 8.05 -6.72 2.83
N ILE A 170 7.42 -5.75 2.17
CA ILE A 170 7.47 -5.63 0.72
C ILE A 170 8.55 -4.62 0.37
N ALA A 171 9.49 -5.06 -0.48
CA ALA A 171 10.59 -4.24 -0.96
C ALA A 171 10.53 -4.09 -2.49
N LYS A 172 10.73 -2.87 -3.00
CA LYS A 172 10.94 -2.59 -4.42
C LYS A 172 12.43 -2.62 -4.71
N ILE A 173 12.87 -3.59 -5.48
CA ILE A 173 14.27 -3.72 -5.88
C ILE A 173 14.44 -3.15 -7.29
N THR A 174 15.30 -2.16 -7.43
CA THR A 174 15.52 -1.46 -8.70
C THR A 174 16.95 -1.70 -9.22
N PRO A 175 17.18 -1.65 -10.54
CA PRO A 175 18.53 -1.76 -11.11
C PRO A 175 19.48 -0.64 -10.64
N GLU A 176 18.93 0.49 -10.25
CA GLU A 176 19.71 1.62 -9.73
C GLU A 176 20.32 1.31 -8.37
N ASP A 177 19.55 0.66 -7.50
CA ASP A 177 19.93 0.36 -6.12
C ASP A 177 20.49 -1.05 -5.93
N ASN A 178 20.38 -1.91 -6.95
CA ASN A 178 20.76 -3.31 -6.84
C ASN A 178 21.48 -3.81 -8.11
N PHE A 179 22.49 -4.66 -7.92
CA PHE A 179 23.32 -5.20 -9.01
C PHE A 179 22.76 -6.50 -9.62
N ALA A 180 21.86 -7.18 -8.90
CA ALA A 180 21.38 -8.51 -9.28
C ALA A 180 20.04 -8.49 -10.04
N VAL A 181 19.48 -7.29 -10.32
CA VAL A 181 18.23 -7.13 -11.06
C VAL A 181 18.43 -6.19 -12.25
N THR A 182 17.74 -6.48 -13.35
CA THR A 182 17.78 -5.70 -14.61
C THR A 182 16.53 -4.85 -14.83
N SER A 183 15.49 -5.09 -14.02
CA SER A 183 14.23 -4.36 -14.05
C SER A 183 13.69 -4.21 -12.62
N ASN A 184 12.75 -3.30 -12.43
CA ASN A 184 12.08 -3.15 -11.15
C ASN A 184 11.38 -4.46 -10.76
N GLN A 185 11.61 -4.91 -9.55
CA GLN A 185 10.98 -6.11 -8.99
C GLN A 185 10.45 -5.84 -7.59
N TYR A 186 9.35 -6.50 -7.25
CA TYR A 186 8.77 -6.45 -5.91
C TYR A 186 9.00 -7.79 -5.23
N TYR A 187 9.60 -7.74 -4.05
CA TYR A 187 9.86 -8.91 -3.23
C TYR A 187 9.13 -8.78 -1.91
N ILE A 188 8.52 -9.89 -1.49
CA ILE A 188 8.08 -10.05 -0.12
C ILE A 188 9.11 -10.94 0.59
N LYS A 189 9.69 -10.44 1.69
CA LYS A 189 10.76 -11.10 2.45
C LYS A 189 10.68 -10.74 3.92
N ARG A 190 11.35 -11.53 4.76
CA ARG A 190 11.50 -11.25 6.19
C ARG A 190 12.79 -10.48 6.44
N VAL A 191 12.73 -9.46 7.28
CA VAL A 191 13.91 -8.72 7.75
C VAL A 191 14.65 -9.57 8.78
N ILE A 192 15.88 -9.92 8.47
CA ILE A 192 16.74 -10.73 9.35
C ILE A 192 17.81 -9.87 10.00
N GLY A 193 18.47 -9.02 9.22
CA GLY A 193 19.54 -8.16 9.71
C GLY A 193 19.16 -6.69 9.63
N LEU A 194 19.42 -5.97 10.72
CA LEU A 194 19.27 -4.52 10.86
C LEU A 194 20.64 -3.83 10.72
N PRO A 195 20.70 -2.51 10.54
CA PRO A 195 21.95 -1.76 10.58
C PRO A 195 22.77 -2.08 11.85
N GLY A 196 24.05 -2.33 11.67
CA GLY A 196 24.97 -2.71 12.75
C GLY A 196 25.13 -4.22 12.96
N ASP A 197 24.28 -5.05 12.35
CA ASP A 197 24.35 -6.49 12.51
C ASP A 197 25.40 -7.16 11.62
N THR A 198 25.87 -8.32 12.09
CA THR A 198 26.47 -9.39 11.29
C THR A 198 25.46 -10.52 11.17
N VAL A 199 25.35 -11.15 9.99
CA VAL A 199 24.42 -12.27 9.74
C VAL A 199 25.19 -13.39 9.07
N THR A 200 25.00 -14.63 9.52
CA THR A 200 25.44 -15.83 8.81
C THR A 200 24.33 -16.88 8.77
N TRP A 201 24.26 -17.62 7.68
CA TRP A 201 23.31 -18.70 7.49
C TRP A 201 24.02 -19.98 7.06
N ASN A 202 23.86 -21.03 7.84
CA ASN A 202 24.38 -22.35 7.48
C ASN A 202 23.26 -23.24 6.97
N TRP A 203 23.24 -23.48 5.66
CA TRP A 203 22.21 -24.29 5.03
C TRP A 203 22.18 -25.72 5.57
N SER A 204 23.36 -26.37 5.77
CA SER A 204 23.44 -27.79 6.14
C SER A 204 22.92 -28.09 7.56
N THR A 205 22.98 -27.12 8.45
CA THR A 205 22.50 -27.23 9.85
C THR A 205 21.25 -26.43 10.12
N SER A 206 20.71 -25.74 9.12
CA SER A 206 19.57 -24.80 9.27
C SER A 206 19.77 -23.78 10.40
N THR A 207 21.01 -23.26 10.52
CA THR A 207 21.37 -22.38 11.63
C THR A 207 21.55 -20.95 11.16
N LEU A 208 20.71 -20.05 11.64
CA LEU A 208 20.86 -18.61 11.53
C LEU A 208 21.66 -18.07 12.70
N ARG A 209 22.64 -17.20 12.44
CA ARG A 209 23.34 -16.44 13.49
C ARG A 209 23.26 -14.97 13.18
N ILE A 210 22.97 -14.19 14.21
CA ILE A 210 23.01 -12.73 14.19
C ILE A 210 23.94 -12.29 15.30
N ASN A 211 24.92 -11.46 14.99
CA ASN A 211 25.94 -10.99 15.91
C ASN A 211 26.66 -12.15 16.64
N GLY A 212 26.88 -13.27 15.91
CA GLY A 212 27.49 -14.48 16.43
C GLY A 212 26.58 -15.40 17.26
N GLN A 213 25.40 -14.94 17.67
CA GLN A 213 24.44 -15.72 18.44
C GLN A 213 23.51 -16.54 17.53
N ILE A 214 23.21 -17.77 17.92
CA ILE A 214 22.22 -18.61 17.24
C ILE A 214 20.84 -18.03 17.53
N VAL A 215 20.05 -17.87 16.45
CA VAL A 215 18.66 -17.40 16.54
C VAL A 215 17.74 -18.59 16.45
N ASP A 216 16.86 -18.72 17.43
CA ASP A 216 15.73 -19.65 17.37
C ASP A 216 14.57 -18.97 16.62
N GLU A 217 14.35 -19.40 15.38
CA GLU A 217 13.36 -18.78 14.49
C GLU A 217 11.94 -19.25 14.84
N THR A 218 11.38 -18.76 15.92
CA THR A 218 10.10 -19.20 16.52
C THR A 218 8.86 -18.91 15.66
N TYR A 219 9.00 -18.18 14.57
CA TYR A 219 7.93 -17.96 13.58
C TYR A 219 7.73 -19.16 12.63
N PHE A 220 8.65 -20.13 12.65
CA PHE A 220 8.43 -21.41 12.01
C PHE A 220 7.81 -22.44 12.96
N PRO A 221 7.08 -23.44 12.43
CA PRO A 221 6.71 -24.60 13.23
C PRO A 221 7.95 -25.30 13.84
N THR A 222 7.80 -25.84 15.03
CA THR A 222 8.90 -26.53 15.74
C THR A 222 9.57 -27.57 14.83
N ASN A 223 10.90 -27.53 14.74
CA ASN A 223 11.74 -28.40 13.90
C ASN A 223 11.52 -28.30 12.38
N TYR A 224 10.65 -27.41 11.90
CA TYR A 224 10.32 -27.32 10.47
C TYR A 224 11.56 -27.21 9.57
N LEU A 225 12.50 -26.30 9.87
CA LEU A 225 13.68 -26.08 9.06
C LEU A 225 14.60 -27.33 9.03
N ASN A 226 14.71 -28.02 10.16
CA ASN A 226 15.54 -29.23 10.24
C ASN A 226 14.90 -30.39 9.45
N GLU A 227 13.60 -30.58 9.57
CA GLU A 227 12.87 -31.60 8.84
C GLU A 227 12.94 -31.39 7.32
N GLU A 228 12.72 -30.16 6.86
CA GLU A 228 12.86 -29.83 5.44
C GLU A 228 14.29 -30.06 4.95
N ARG A 229 15.30 -29.69 5.76
CA ARG A 229 16.70 -29.89 5.41
C ARG A 229 17.08 -31.36 5.30
N GLU A 230 16.57 -32.20 6.20
CA GLU A 230 16.82 -33.64 6.12
C GLU A 230 16.13 -34.27 4.89
N LYS A 231 14.93 -33.82 4.52
CA LYS A 231 14.28 -34.26 3.26
C LYS A 231 15.11 -33.89 2.04
N GLU A 232 15.66 -32.66 1.98
CA GLU A 232 16.50 -32.23 0.86
C GLU A 232 17.83 -32.97 0.75
N LYS A 233 18.38 -33.48 1.85
CA LYS A 233 19.62 -34.28 1.87
C LYS A 233 19.43 -35.70 1.40
N VAL A 234 18.22 -36.23 1.35
CA VAL A 234 17.92 -37.60 0.96
C VAL A 234 18.50 -37.88 -0.43
N GLY A 235 19.32 -38.91 -0.54
CA GLY A 235 19.97 -39.34 -1.80
C GLY A 235 21.14 -38.49 -2.26
N LEU A 236 21.53 -37.44 -1.53
CA LEU A 236 22.69 -36.62 -1.87
C LEU A 236 24.00 -37.23 -1.31
N SER A 237 25.08 -37.13 -2.08
CA SER A 237 26.45 -37.46 -1.60
C SER A 237 26.94 -36.33 -0.67
N LYS A 238 27.90 -36.63 0.20
CA LYS A 238 28.57 -35.63 1.06
C LYS A 238 29.16 -34.47 0.25
N GLU A 239 29.72 -34.75 -0.93
CA GLU A 239 30.29 -33.74 -1.82
C GLU A 239 29.21 -32.79 -2.33
N ASN A 240 28.06 -33.32 -2.75
CA ASN A 240 26.93 -32.52 -3.21
C ASN A 240 26.34 -31.68 -2.06
N ILE A 241 26.21 -32.27 -0.88
CA ILE A 241 25.75 -31.52 0.32
C ILE A 241 26.69 -30.34 0.61
N ASN A 242 28.00 -30.54 0.52
CA ASN A 242 28.98 -29.46 0.75
C ASN A 242 28.88 -28.35 -0.33
N LYS A 243 28.71 -28.74 -1.61
CA LYS A 243 28.48 -27.74 -2.69
C LYS A 243 27.24 -26.92 -2.47
N ILE A 244 26.13 -27.57 -2.14
CA ILE A 244 24.87 -26.91 -1.85
C ILE A 244 24.99 -26.02 -0.60
N ALA A 245 25.60 -26.52 0.48
CA ALA A 245 25.82 -25.76 1.69
C ALA A 245 26.60 -24.45 1.44
N LYS A 246 27.53 -24.48 0.47
CA LYS A 246 28.29 -23.29 0.06
C LYS A 246 27.43 -22.32 -0.79
N SER A 247 26.59 -22.84 -1.70
CA SER A 247 25.76 -21.99 -2.59
C SER A 247 24.48 -21.43 -1.93
N GLU A 248 23.87 -22.20 -1.04
CA GLU A 248 22.64 -21.82 -0.34
C GLU A 248 22.92 -21.22 1.06
N GLY A 249 24.17 -21.30 1.53
CA GLY A 249 24.64 -20.67 2.76
C GLY A 249 24.92 -19.19 2.58
N PHE A 250 25.26 -18.53 3.69
CA PHE A 250 25.72 -17.15 3.71
C PHE A 250 26.77 -16.97 4.82
N ASP A 251 27.95 -16.53 4.46
CA ASP A 251 29.14 -16.47 5.35
C ASP A 251 29.35 -15.09 5.99
N GLY A 252 28.46 -14.13 5.74
CA GLY A 252 28.49 -12.81 6.38
C GLY A 252 29.09 -11.69 5.54
N GLU A 253 29.41 -11.94 4.28
CA GLU A 253 29.92 -10.90 3.37
C GLU A 253 28.76 -10.28 2.57
N PHE A 254 28.35 -9.07 2.94
CA PHE A 254 27.26 -8.35 2.27
C PHE A 254 27.77 -7.54 1.10
N GLN A 255 27.06 -7.60 -0.01
CA GLN A 255 27.28 -6.72 -1.16
C GLN A 255 26.11 -5.73 -1.29
N TYR A 256 26.43 -4.49 -1.67
CA TYR A 256 25.40 -3.48 -1.94
C TYR A 256 25.93 -2.41 -2.90
N LYS A 257 25.05 -1.72 -3.59
CA LYS A 257 25.37 -0.55 -4.39
C LYS A 257 25.45 0.69 -3.52
N LYS A 258 26.57 1.39 -3.56
CA LYS A 258 26.78 2.66 -2.90
C LYS A 258 27.04 3.75 -3.94
N TYR A 259 26.35 4.86 -3.81
CA TYR A 259 26.61 6.04 -4.66
C TYR A 259 27.89 6.74 -4.21
N ASN A 260 28.88 6.78 -5.09
CA ASN A 260 30.13 7.51 -4.86
C ASN A 260 29.97 8.94 -5.36
N LYS A 261 29.90 9.89 -4.43
CA LYS A 261 29.75 11.33 -4.73
C LYS A 261 30.91 11.92 -5.54
N ASN A 262 32.10 11.33 -5.43
CA ASN A 262 33.31 11.83 -6.11
C ASN A 262 33.34 11.41 -7.58
N THR A 263 32.88 10.20 -7.88
CA THR A 263 32.87 9.65 -9.25
C THR A 263 31.53 9.86 -9.96
N GLY A 264 30.47 10.21 -9.22
CA GLY A 264 29.11 10.32 -9.75
C GLY A 264 28.46 8.99 -10.15
N ASN A 265 29.09 7.85 -9.79
CA ASN A 265 28.66 6.52 -10.18
C ASN A 265 28.29 5.66 -8.97
N TYR A 266 27.54 4.59 -9.22
CA TYR A 266 27.29 3.54 -8.24
C TYR A 266 28.41 2.51 -8.30
N GLU A 267 28.95 2.16 -7.14
CA GLU A 267 30.01 1.15 -6.94
C GLU A 267 29.46 0.02 -6.06
N ILE A 268 29.96 -1.20 -6.26
CA ILE A 268 29.63 -2.34 -5.40
C ILE A 268 30.64 -2.35 -4.26
N GLU A 269 30.15 -2.25 -3.03
CA GLU A 269 30.93 -2.34 -1.81
C GLU A 269 30.62 -3.66 -1.10
N THR A 270 31.64 -4.31 -0.55
CA THR A 270 31.52 -5.54 0.27
C THR A 270 31.84 -5.20 1.71
N VAL A 271 30.98 -5.58 2.63
CA VAL A 271 31.10 -5.31 4.06
C VAL A 271 30.64 -6.52 4.88
N THR A 272 31.08 -6.63 6.12
CA THR A 272 30.68 -7.70 7.05
C THR A 272 29.66 -7.24 8.09
N ILE A 273 29.43 -5.93 8.19
CA ILE A 273 28.45 -5.31 9.08
C ILE A 273 27.47 -4.56 8.22
N ILE A 274 26.17 -4.73 8.45
CA ILE A 274 25.12 -4.04 7.71
C ILE A 274 25.22 -2.54 7.96
N PRO A 275 25.45 -1.71 6.92
CA PRO A 275 25.56 -0.26 7.10
C PRO A 275 24.22 0.38 7.39
N GLU A 276 24.27 1.60 7.94
CA GLU A 276 23.07 2.43 8.17
C GLU A 276 22.24 2.61 6.89
N GLY A 277 20.93 2.48 7.04
CA GLY A 277 19.99 2.62 5.93
C GLY A 277 19.83 1.38 5.05
N TYR A 278 20.38 0.24 5.44
CA TYR A 278 20.23 -1.02 4.72
C TYR A 278 19.70 -2.13 5.62
N TYR A 279 19.01 -3.10 4.99
CA TYR A 279 18.52 -4.32 5.63
C TYR A 279 19.02 -5.56 4.90
N PHE A 280 19.18 -6.65 5.67
CA PHE A 280 19.35 -7.99 5.14
C PHE A 280 18.02 -8.72 5.25
N ILE A 281 17.46 -9.09 4.10
CA ILE A 281 16.15 -9.74 4.02
C ILE A 281 16.27 -11.15 3.49
N MET A 282 15.50 -12.10 4.04
CA MET A 282 15.45 -13.50 3.59
C MET A 282 14.03 -13.96 3.34
N GLY A 283 13.87 -14.89 2.39
CA GLY A 283 12.63 -15.64 2.26
C GLY A 283 12.50 -16.68 3.36
N ASP A 284 11.27 -16.98 3.74
CA ASP A 284 10.97 -18.05 4.69
C ASP A 284 11.10 -19.43 4.05
N ASN A 285 10.99 -19.50 2.72
CA ASN A 285 11.36 -20.71 1.98
C ASN A 285 12.90 -20.83 1.91
N ARG A 286 13.44 -21.57 2.89
CA ARG A 286 14.90 -21.81 3.02
C ARG A 286 15.39 -23.01 2.21
N ASN A 287 14.55 -23.60 1.37
CA ASN A 287 14.88 -24.73 0.52
C ASN A 287 15.78 -24.31 -0.64
N ILE A 288 16.44 -25.31 -1.28
CA ILE A 288 17.35 -25.08 -2.41
C ILE A 288 16.61 -24.30 -3.51
N GLY A 289 17.14 -23.13 -3.87
CA GLY A 289 16.50 -22.25 -4.85
C GLY A 289 15.14 -21.70 -4.45
N GLY A 290 14.70 -21.88 -3.19
CA GLY A 290 13.38 -21.48 -2.71
C GLY A 290 13.15 -19.97 -2.63
N SER A 291 14.23 -19.18 -2.51
CA SER A 291 14.13 -17.73 -2.41
C SER A 291 15.32 -16.99 -3.03
N LYS A 292 15.02 -16.02 -3.89
CA LYS A 292 15.99 -15.00 -4.31
C LYS A 292 15.90 -13.83 -3.33
N ASP A 293 16.89 -13.71 -2.45
CA ASP A 293 16.92 -12.74 -1.36
C ASP A 293 18.34 -12.18 -1.12
N SER A 294 18.58 -11.51 0.00
CA SER A 294 19.84 -10.82 0.26
C SER A 294 21.10 -11.69 0.20
N ARG A 295 20.96 -13.01 0.30
CA ARG A 295 22.08 -13.95 0.06
C ARG A 295 22.58 -13.87 -1.39
N VAL A 296 21.71 -13.49 -2.32
CA VAL A 296 21.99 -13.41 -3.77
C VAL A 296 21.96 -11.96 -4.26
N ILE A 297 20.95 -11.18 -3.84
CA ILE A 297 20.78 -9.81 -4.33
C ILE A 297 21.57 -8.78 -3.51
N GLY A 298 22.13 -9.16 -2.36
CA GLY A 298 22.80 -8.24 -1.44
C GLY A 298 21.85 -7.42 -0.57
N LEU A 299 22.37 -6.38 0.08
CA LEU A 299 21.60 -5.53 1.00
C LEU A 299 20.57 -4.69 0.27
N VAL A 300 19.45 -4.47 0.94
CA VAL A 300 18.32 -3.68 0.42
C VAL A 300 18.24 -2.33 1.15
N PRO A 301 18.27 -1.21 0.41
CA PRO A 301 18.13 0.11 1.01
C PRO A 301 16.78 0.27 1.74
N SER A 302 16.77 0.88 2.90
CA SER A 302 15.56 1.13 3.70
C SER A 302 14.50 1.94 2.94
N LYS A 303 14.94 2.88 2.08
CA LYS A 303 14.06 3.67 1.20
C LYS A 303 13.24 2.83 0.21
N ASN A 304 13.70 1.61 -0.05
CA ASN A 304 13.07 0.66 -0.98
C ASN A 304 12.02 -0.22 -0.29
N ILE A 305 11.94 -0.19 1.04
CA ILE A 305 10.87 -0.86 1.77
C ILE A 305 9.58 -0.06 1.60
N ILE A 306 8.58 -0.72 1.04
CA ILE A 306 7.26 -0.13 0.81
C ILE A 306 6.44 -0.11 2.09
N GLY A 307 6.42 -1.24 2.81
CA GLY A 307 5.68 -1.38 4.05
C GLY A 307 5.84 -2.75 4.69
N VAL A 308 5.21 -2.90 5.84
CA VAL A 308 5.27 -4.11 6.68
C VAL A 308 3.99 -4.92 6.53
N ALA A 309 4.10 -6.18 6.14
CA ALA A 309 2.99 -7.12 6.03
C ALA A 309 2.60 -7.63 7.43
N LYS A 310 1.37 -7.37 7.85
CA LYS A 310 0.91 -7.66 9.22
C LYS A 310 -0.10 -8.78 9.30
N TYR A 311 -0.97 -8.91 8.31
CA TYR A 311 -2.10 -9.83 8.35
C TYR A 311 -2.27 -10.55 7.03
N HIS A 312 -2.67 -11.81 7.14
CA HIS A 312 -3.29 -12.56 6.05
C HIS A 312 -4.72 -12.06 5.87
N VAL A 313 -5.16 -11.89 4.62
CA VAL A 313 -6.50 -11.38 4.34
C VAL A 313 -7.24 -12.22 3.29
N ILE A 314 -8.57 -12.29 3.42
CA ILE A 314 -9.47 -12.80 2.39
C ILE A 314 -10.29 -11.61 1.89
N GLY A 315 -10.06 -11.20 0.65
CA GLY A 315 -10.57 -9.91 0.16
C GLY A 315 -9.93 -8.75 0.91
N ILE A 316 -10.68 -8.10 1.81
CA ILE A 316 -10.19 -7.01 2.68
C ILE A 316 -10.28 -7.39 4.17
N ILE A 317 -10.72 -8.60 4.51
CA ILE A 317 -10.96 -9.04 5.90
C ILE A 317 -9.73 -9.77 6.41
N PRO A 318 -9.06 -9.28 7.47
CA PRO A 318 -7.96 -9.98 8.13
C PRO A 318 -8.48 -11.28 8.77
N TRP A 319 -7.80 -12.40 8.53
CA TRP A 319 -8.14 -13.68 9.15
C TRP A 319 -7.05 -14.23 10.06
N GLY A 320 -5.80 -13.76 9.91
CA GLY A 320 -4.68 -14.19 10.73
C GLY A 320 -3.56 -13.16 10.74
N LYS A 321 -2.80 -13.09 11.83
CA LYS A 321 -1.60 -12.28 11.90
C LYS A 321 -0.43 -13.05 11.28
N ILE A 322 0.37 -12.40 10.45
CA ILE A 322 1.59 -12.99 9.92
C ILE A 322 2.55 -13.23 11.08
N ALA A 323 3.07 -14.46 11.17
CA ALA A 323 3.99 -14.86 12.23
C ALA A 323 5.24 -13.98 12.20
N SER A 324 5.56 -13.36 13.33
CA SER A 324 6.75 -12.56 13.58
C SER A 324 7.25 -12.89 14.98
N GLN A 325 8.50 -12.59 15.24
CA GLN A 325 9.17 -12.82 16.53
C GLN A 325 9.54 -11.47 17.14
N LYS A 326 9.52 -11.37 18.46
CA LYS A 326 10.12 -10.20 19.10
C LYS A 326 11.65 -10.26 18.99
N ASP A 327 12.26 -9.11 18.75
CA ASP A 327 13.71 -9.00 18.74
C ASP A 327 14.22 -9.07 20.20
N GLU A 328 14.83 -10.20 20.54
CA GLU A 328 15.45 -10.42 21.84
C GLU A 328 16.98 -10.21 21.79
N LEU A 329 17.52 -9.91 20.60
CA LEU A 329 18.94 -9.64 20.37
C LEU A 329 19.23 -8.15 20.63
N LYS A 330 19.39 -7.79 21.89
CA LYS A 330 19.84 -6.45 22.32
C LYS A 330 21.28 -6.44 22.72
#